data_7780bd7c246b0e78a2dca684abb347f3
#
_entry.id   7780bd7c246b0e78a2dca684abb347f3
#
_cell.length_a   1.000
_cell.length_b   1.000
_cell.length_c   1.000
_cell.angle_alpha   90.00
_cell.angle_beta   90.00
_cell.angle_gamma   90.00
#
_symmetry.space_group_name_H-M   'P 1'
#
loop_
_entity.id
_entity.type
_entity.pdbx_description
1 polymer ?
#
loop_
_entity_poly.entity_id
_entity_poly.type
_entity_poly.pdbx_seq_one_letter_code
_entity_poly.pdbx_strand_id
1 'polypeptide(L)'
;MFIDEMKLTENVVRNFRVAKIFRENTDKITSIDFSSNGETLISSSDDDSIVIYDCQGGTPKRTLNSKKYGVDLIRYTHAVNTALHSSTKIDDTIRYLSLHDNKYIRVVCLNMSPINDTFLSGSLDKTIRLWDLRSQNCQGMMHLPGRPVATFDPEGLIFAAGINSECVKLYDLRSFDRDKDCDWTGMKFSPDGKFIVVSTNGQVIRLIDAFQGTPLQTFVGHTNTKGIPLEVSFSPDSLFVFSGSTDGRVHCWSTDTGAKVATMSCDHPGAVQCVGFNPKFMMLATACTNMAFWLPYIDE
;
A
#
# COMPACT_ATOMS: atom_id res chain seq x y z
N MET A 1 -9.09 12.57 15.78
CA MET A 1 -10.21 13.23 15.10
C MET A 1 -10.67 12.32 13.98
N PHE A 2 -11.95 11.98 13.92
CA PHE A 2 -12.54 11.13 12.89
C PHE A 2 -12.63 11.89 11.56
N ILE A 3 -12.53 11.16 10.44
CA ILE A 3 -12.64 11.74 9.09
C ILE A 3 -14.02 12.38 8.86
N ASP A 4 -15.08 11.77 9.39
CA ASP A 4 -16.46 12.24 9.24
C ASP A 4 -16.70 13.60 9.91
N GLU A 5 -15.80 14.05 10.79
CA GLU A 5 -15.91 15.32 11.51
C GLU A 5 -15.18 16.48 10.82
N MET A 6 -14.31 16.19 9.86
CA MET A 6 -13.53 17.21 9.16
C MET A 6 -13.41 16.88 7.66
N LYS A 7 -13.80 17.81 6.82
CA LYS A 7 -13.59 17.69 5.38
C LYS A 7 -12.11 17.90 5.03
N LEU A 8 -11.53 16.97 4.29
CA LEU A 8 -10.18 17.12 3.78
C LEU A 8 -10.18 18.14 2.62
N THR A 9 -9.48 19.24 2.79
CA THR A 9 -9.31 20.30 1.80
C THR A 9 -7.83 20.51 1.52
N GLU A 10 -7.50 21.22 0.44
CA GLU A 10 -6.09 21.55 0.15
C GLU A 10 -5.41 22.28 1.32
N ASN A 11 -6.15 23.17 2.00
CA ASN A 11 -5.62 23.89 3.16
C ASN A 11 -5.30 22.95 4.32
N VAL A 12 -6.18 21.99 4.60
CA VAL A 12 -5.94 20.95 5.63
C VAL A 12 -4.72 20.12 5.27
N VAL A 13 -4.59 19.72 4.00
CA VAL A 13 -3.43 18.93 3.51
C VAL A 13 -2.13 19.71 3.67
N ARG A 14 -2.11 21.01 3.32
CA ARG A 14 -0.92 21.88 3.49
C ARG A 14 -0.52 22.07 4.94
N ASN A 15 -1.46 21.91 5.87
CA ASN A 15 -1.25 22.04 7.31
C ASN A 15 -0.92 20.71 8.02
N PHE A 16 -0.72 19.62 7.31
CA PHE A 16 -0.21 18.39 7.92
C PHE A 16 1.19 18.62 8.49
N ARG A 17 1.39 18.23 9.74
CA ARG A 17 2.68 18.29 10.44
C ARG A 17 2.99 16.94 11.06
N VAL A 18 4.26 16.65 11.21
CA VAL A 18 4.73 15.47 11.91
C VAL A 18 4.31 15.57 13.38
N ALA A 19 3.46 14.66 13.81
CA ALA A 19 3.01 14.57 15.19
C ALA A 19 3.92 13.67 16.02
N LYS A 20 4.43 12.60 15.43
CA LYS A 20 5.30 11.63 16.10
C LYS A 20 6.27 10.96 15.12
N ILE A 21 7.49 10.72 15.57
CA ILE A 21 8.51 9.91 14.86
C ILE A 21 8.89 8.73 15.74
N PHE A 22 8.91 7.54 15.17
CA PHE A 22 9.32 6.29 15.79
C PHE A 22 10.63 5.82 15.17
N ARG A 23 11.55 5.33 16.00
CA ARG A 23 12.86 4.83 15.61
C ARG A 23 13.10 3.40 16.13
N GLU A 24 12.05 2.59 16.00
CA GLU A 24 12.04 1.19 16.49
C GLU A 24 12.85 0.26 15.59
N ASN A 25 13.00 0.63 14.31
CA ASN A 25 13.67 -0.19 13.31
C ASN A 25 15.12 0.23 13.10
N THR A 26 15.98 -0.76 12.86
CA THR A 26 17.41 -0.56 12.56
C THR A 26 17.71 -0.57 11.06
N ASP A 27 16.77 -1.03 10.24
CA ASP A 27 16.86 -1.01 8.79
C ASP A 27 15.56 -0.44 8.18
N LYS A 28 15.49 -0.38 6.86
CA LYS A 28 14.35 0.23 6.17
C LYS A 28 13.05 -0.53 6.42
N ILE A 29 11.98 0.22 6.58
CA ILE A 29 10.61 -0.28 6.62
C ILE A 29 10.17 -0.51 5.17
N THR A 30 9.73 -1.73 4.87
CA THR A 30 9.43 -2.18 3.51
C THR A 30 7.95 -2.10 3.17
N SER A 31 7.07 -2.20 4.19
CA SER A 31 5.63 -2.12 3.99
C SER A 31 4.93 -1.65 5.26
N ILE A 32 3.82 -0.95 5.08
CA ILE A 32 2.91 -0.54 6.16
C ILE A 32 1.46 -0.83 5.77
N ASP A 33 0.63 -1.06 6.78
CA ASP A 33 -0.82 -1.19 6.58
C ASP A 33 -1.59 -0.74 7.81
N PHE A 34 -2.74 -0.10 7.62
CA PHE A 34 -3.66 0.25 8.70
C PHE A 34 -4.70 -0.85 8.90
N SER A 35 -5.09 -1.08 10.14
CA SER A 35 -6.27 -1.89 10.44
C SER A 35 -7.55 -1.23 9.88
N SER A 36 -8.55 -2.04 9.56
CA SER A 36 -9.82 -1.55 8.97
C SER A 36 -10.57 -0.54 9.85
N ASN A 37 -10.38 -0.63 11.19
CA ASN A 37 -10.92 0.34 12.15
C ASN A 37 -10.02 1.57 12.36
N GLY A 38 -8.85 1.62 11.73
CA GLY A 38 -7.88 2.71 11.81
C GLY A 38 -7.15 2.85 13.15
N GLU A 39 -7.41 1.99 14.13
CA GLU A 39 -6.83 2.12 15.49
C GLU A 39 -5.37 1.71 15.57
N THR A 40 -4.93 0.81 14.69
CA THR A 40 -3.55 0.33 14.66
C THR A 40 -2.94 0.41 13.27
N LEU A 41 -1.61 0.56 13.24
CA LEU A 41 -0.79 0.43 12.05
C LEU A 41 0.22 -0.69 12.30
N ILE A 42 0.47 -1.51 11.29
CA ILE A 42 1.50 -2.55 11.29
C ILE A 42 2.57 -2.22 10.26
N SER A 43 3.82 -2.50 10.58
CA SER A 43 4.95 -2.34 9.66
C SER A 43 5.79 -3.59 9.58
N SER A 44 6.42 -3.82 8.43
CA SER A 44 7.50 -4.79 8.23
C SER A 44 8.80 -4.08 7.86
N SER A 45 9.94 -4.65 8.27
CA SER A 45 11.26 -4.06 8.02
C SER A 45 12.29 -5.12 7.61
N ASP A 46 13.31 -4.69 6.87
CA ASP A 46 14.45 -5.53 6.48
C ASP A 46 15.32 -5.96 7.68
N ASP A 47 15.11 -5.39 8.88
CA ASP A 47 15.68 -5.89 10.13
C ASP A 47 14.96 -7.12 10.70
N ASP A 48 14.03 -7.70 9.93
CA ASP A 48 13.19 -8.85 10.28
C ASP A 48 12.18 -8.57 11.41
N SER A 49 11.93 -7.32 11.73
CA SER A 49 10.95 -6.96 12.74
C SER A 49 9.60 -6.56 12.13
N ILE A 50 8.56 -6.83 12.89
CA ILE A 50 7.19 -6.37 12.65
C ILE A 50 6.82 -5.53 13.86
N VAL A 51 6.43 -4.27 13.63
CA VAL A 51 6.02 -3.37 14.72
C VAL A 51 4.55 -2.99 14.53
N ILE A 52 3.80 -3.08 15.63
CA ILE A 52 2.41 -2.64 15.69
C ILE A 52 2.36 -1.35 16.50
N TYR A 53 1.78 -0.32 15.92
CA TYR A 53 1.62 1.00 16.52
C TYR A 53 0.17 1.27 16.89
N ASP A 54 -0.05 1.94 18.01
CA ASP A 54 -1.32 2.53 18.40
C ASP A 54 -1.46 3.89 17.73
N CYS A 55 -2.49 4.06 16.90
CA CYS A 55 -2.72 5.30 16.16
C CYS A 55 -3.24 6.43 17.04
N GLN A 56 -4.02 6.09 18.07
CA GLN A 56 -4.59 7.08 19.00
C GLN A 56 -3.56 7.50 20.06
N GLY A 57 -2.92 6.52 20.68
CA GLY A 57 -1.90 6.77 21.70
C GLY A 57 -0.56 7.26 21.15
N GLY A 58 -0.31 7.14 19.86
CA GLY A 58 0.96 7.49 19.24
C GLY A 58 2.15 6.74 19.85
N THR A 59 1.99 5.44 20.12
CA THR A 59 3.02 4.61 20.77
C THR A 59 3.18 3.26 20.07
N PRO A 60 4.40 2.67 20.06
CA PRO A 60 4.57 1.29 19.65
C PRO A 60 3.86 0.38 20.68
N LYS A 61 2.99 -0.49 20.19
CA LYS A 61 2.18 -1.40 20.99
C LYS A 61 2.85 -2.77 21.17
N ARG A 62 3.50 -3.25 20.12
CA ARG A 62 4.15 -4.56 20.11
C ARG A 62 5.19 -4.65 19.01
N THR A 63 6.32 -5.30 19.31
CA THR A 63 7.34 -5.68 18.32
C THR A 63 7.46 -7.19 18.27
N LEU A 64 7.41 -7.75 17.07
CA LEU A 64 7.59 -9.17 16.79
C LEU A 64 8.83 -9.34 15.89
N ASN A 65 9.58 -10.42 16.08
CA ASN A 65 10.77 -10.70 15.27
C ASN A 65 10.56 -11.96 14.43
N SER A 66 10.77 -11.83 13.13
CA SER A 66 10.72 -12.93 12.16
C SER A 66 12.12 -13.30 11.63
N LYS A 67 13.12 -13.33 12.50
CA LYS A 67 14.55 -13.54 12.13
C LYS A 67 14.81 -14.80 11.34
N LYS A 68 14.03 -15.84 11.57
CA LYS A 68 14.17 -17.13 10.86
C LYS A 68 13.70 -17.03 9.41
N TYR A 69 12.60 -16.34 9.17
CA TYR A 69 11.92 -16.35 7.87
C TYR A 69 12.01 -15.04 7.10
N GLY A 70 12.36 -13.95 7.80
CA GLY A 70 12.27 -12.60 7.25
C GLY A 70 10.82 -12.13 7.16
N VAL A 71 10.62 -10.88 6.75
CA VAL A 71 9.28 -10.31 6.57
C VAL A 71 9.29 -9.22 5.52
N ASP A 72 8.25 -9.24 4.66
CA ASP A 72 7.96 -8.18 3.70
C ASP A 72 6.46 -8.16 3.38
N LEU A 73 5.98 -7.12 2.70
CA LEU A 73 4.61 -6.99 2.17
C LEU A 73 3.52 -7.33 3.20
N ILE A 74 3.61 -6.73 4.39
CA ILE A 74 2.65 -7.00 5.45
C ILE A 74 1.31 -6.33 5.16
N ARG A 75 0.20 -7.06 5.39
CA ARG A 75 -1.19 -6.55 5.27
C ARG A 75 -2.05 -7.12 6.38
N TYR A 76 -2.89 -6.26 6.98
CA TYR A 76 -3.94 -6.75 7.88
C TYR A 76 -4.94 -7.62 7.13
N THR A 77 -5.51 -8.58 7.83
CA THR A 77 -6.74 -9.26 7.40
C THR A 77 -7.96 -8.51 7.96
N HIS A 78 -9.16 -9.01 7.71
CA HIS A 78 -10.38 -8.43 8.32
C HIS A 78 -10.37 -8.49 9.84
N ALA A 79 -9.70 -9.48 10.43
CA ALA A 79 -9.51 -9.55 11.86
C ALA A 79 -8.32 -8.67 12.28
N VAL A 80 -8.57 -7.66 13.11
CA VAL A 80 -7.57 -6.69 13.58
C VAL A 80 -6.35 -7.31 14.31
N ASN A 81 -6.46 -8.58 14.70
CA ASN A 81 -5.39 -9.32 15.38
C ASN A 81 -4.61 -10.22 14.45
N THR A 82 -4.83 -10.18 13.15
CA THR A 82 -4.20 -11.06 12.19
C THR A 82 -3.70 -10.31 10.97
N ALA A 83 -2.54 -10.69 10.49
CA ALA A 83 -1.92 -10.12 9.30
C ALA A 83 -1.30 -11.21 8.42
N LEU A 84 -1.22 -10.93 7.14
CA LEU A 84 -0.46 -11.70 6.17
C LEU A 84 0.86 -10.99 5.90
N HIS A 85 1.92 -11.74 5.69
CA HIS A 85 3.18 -11.21 5.21
C HIS A 85 3.90 -12.21 4.31
N SER A 86 4.77 -11.74 3.43
CA SER A 86 5.67 -12.59 2.68
C SER A 86 6.94 -12.88 3.48
N SER A 87 7.46 -14.08 3.37
CA SER A 87 8.79 -14.48 3.87
C SER A 87 9.88 -14.04 2.88
N THR A 88 11.08 -13.72 3.39
CA THR A 88 12.19 -13.24 2.54
C THR A 88 13.47 -14.07 2.64
N LYS A 89 13.55 -15.08 3.53
CA LYS A 89 14.80 -15.79 3.81
C LYS A 89 14.83 -17.27 3.43
N ILE A 90 14.07 -18.11 4.14
CA ILE A 90 14.20 -19.59 3.99
C ILE A 90 13.30 -20.11 2.87
N ASP A 91 12.14 -19.50 2.77
CA ASP A 91 11.12 -19.87 1.81
C ASP A 91 10.38 -18.60 1.38
N ASP A 92 9.95 -18.54 0.15
CA ASP A 92 9.19 -17.43 -0.39
C ASP A 92 7.68 -17.59 -0.11
N THR A 93 7.31 -17.95 1.14
CA THR A 93 5.93 -18.24 1.53
C THR A 93 5.16 -17.01 1.97
N ILE A 94 3.83 -17.05 1.79
CA ILE A 94 2.91 -16.14 2.46
C ILE A 94 2.59 -16.75 3.83
N ARG A 95 2.79 -15.97 4.89
CA ARG A 95 2.60 -16.39 6.27
C ARG A 95 1.46 -15.64 6.93
N TYR A 96 0.70 -16.37 7.70
CA TYR A 96 -0.35 -15.84 8.55
C TYR A 96 0.24 -15.56 9.94
N LEU A 97 0.10 -14.35 10.46
CA LEU A 97 0.77 -13.91 11.69
C LEU A 97 0.19 -14.54 12.97
N SER A 98 -0.92 -15.26 12.89
CA SER A 98 -1.54 -15.95 14.04
C SER A 98 -1.71 -17.45 13.86
N LEU A 99 -0.73 -18.19 13.34
CA LEU A 99 -0.67 -19.67 13.28
C LEU A 99 -1.24 -20.36 12.01
N HIS A 100 -0.35 -21.11 11.41
CA HIS A 100 -0.44 -22.32 10.56
C HIS A 100 -0.40 -22.18 9.04
N ASP A 101 0.63 -22.80 8.57
CA ASP A 101 0.97 -23.66 7.42
C ASP A 101 1.08 -23.10 5.99
N ASN A 102 2.26 -23.22 5.60
CA ASN A 102 3.16 -23.06 4.46
C ASN A 102 2.71 -23.56 3.08
N LYS A 103 2.91 -22.73 2.03
CA LYS A 103 3.37 -23.17 0.70
C LYS A 103 4.13 -22.05 -0.03
N TYR A 104 5.14 -22.45 -0.87
CA TYR A 104 6.25 -21.66 -1.39
C TYR A 104 5.96 -20.84 -2.64
N ILE A 105 6.10 -19.51 -2.61
CA ILE A 105 6.26 -18.63 -3.80
C ILE A 105 6.75 -17.24 -3.36
N ARG A 106 7.75 -16.67 -4.08
CA ARG A 106 8.19 -15.31 -3.82
C ARG A 106 7.16 -14.30 -4.31
N VAL A 107 6.53 -13.63 -3.38
CA VAL A 107 5.46 -12.68 -3.60
C VAL A 107 6.05 -11.27 -3.83
N VAL A 108 5.53 -10.56 -4.83
CA VAL A 108 5.91 -9.17 -5.15
C VAL A 108 4.77 -8.18 -4.98
N CYS A 109 3.54 -8.66 -4.86
CA CYS A 109 2.41 -7.87 -4.40
C CYS A 109 1.45 -8.74 -3.59
N LEU A 110 0.79 -8.12 -2.63
CA LEU A 110 -0.18 -8.74 -1.75
C LEU A 110 -1.32 -7.77 -1.49
N ASN A 111 -2.55 -8.18 -1.75
CA ASN A 111 -3.73 -7.35 -1.56
C ASN A 111 -4.90 -8.17 -1.03
N MET A 112 -5.47 -7.74 0.11
CA MET A 112 -6.65 -8.35 0.69
C MET A 112 -7.92 -7.89 -0.03
N SER A 113 -8.88 -8.80 -0.18
CA SER A 113 -10.24 -8.43 -0.56
C SER A 113 -10.86 -7.53 0.51
N PRO A 114 -11.59 -6.47 0.15
CA PRO A 114 -12.21 -5.58 1.13
C PRO A 114 -13.46 -6.19 1.81
N ILE A 115 -14.03 -7.28 1.27
CA ILE A 115 -15.33 -7.81 1.69
C ILE A 115 -15.30 -9.23 2.25
N ASN A 116 -14.23 -10.00 2.01
CA ASN A 116 -14.17 -11.40 2.41
C ASN A 116 -12.74 -11.84 2.73
N ASP A 117 -12.58 -13.07 3.21
CA ASP A 117 -11.31 -13.67 3.59
C ASP A 117 -10.47 -14.16 2.39
N THR A 118 -10.63 -13.55 1.21
CA THR A 118 -9.78 -13.85 0.05
C THR A 118 -8.68 -12.81 -0.14
N PHE A 119 -7.61 -13.20 -0.79
CA PHE A 119 -6.53 -12.28 -1.13
C PHE A 119 -5.84 -12.66 -2.45
N LEU A 120 -5.26 -11.66 -3.10
CA LEU A 120 -4.42 -11.80 -4.28
C LEU A 120 -2.95 -11.76 -3.91
N SER A 121 -2.16 -12.61 -4.53
CA SER A 121 -0.71 -12.51 -4.51
C SER A 121 -0.16 -12.47 -5.93
N GLY A 122 0.76 -11.57 -6.20
CA GLY A 122 1.56 -11.55 -7.42
C GLY A 122 2.99 -12.00 -7.15
N SER A 123 3.58 -12.73 -8.05
CA SER A 123 4.88 -13.36 -7.86
C SER A 123 5.83 -13.12 -9.05
N LEU A 124 7.14 -13.25 -8.79
CA LEU A 124 8.16 -13.21 -9.85
C LEU A 124 8.07 -14.39 -10.83
N ASP A 125 7.32 -15.45 -10.49
CA ASP A 125 6.99 -16.55 -11.40
C ASP A 125 5.97 -16.13 -12.48
N LYS A 126 5.62 -14.82 -12.52
CA LYS A 126 4.68 -14.24 -13.47
C LYS A 126 3.25 -14.71 -13.28
N THR A 127 2.87 -15.08 -12.05
CA THR A 127 1.50 -15.48 -11.73
C THR A 127 0.85 -14.49 -10.76
N ILE A 128 -0.47 -14.31 -10.94
CA ILE A 128 -1.36 -13.82 -9.90
C ILE A 128 -2.15 -15.01 -9.39
N ARG A 129 -2.25 -15.14 -8.08
CA ARG A 129 -3.01 -16.22 -7.42
C ARG A 129 -4.05 -15.64 -6.49
N LEU A 130 -5.25 -16.23 -6.55
CA LEU A 130 -6.34 -15.98 -5.64
C LEU A 130 -6.33 -17.04 -4.55
N TRP A 131 -6.44 -16.62 -3.31
CA TRP A 131 -6.41 -17.44 -2.12
C TRP A 131 -7.62 -17.16 -1.24
N ASP A 132 -8.04 -18.13 -0.48
CA ASP A 132 -9.02 -18.01 0.60
C ASP A 132 -8.34 -18.42 1.92
N LEU A 133 -8.42 -17.59 2.96
CA LEU A 133 -7.80 -17.88 4.27
C LEU A 133 -8.33 -19.16 4.94
N ARG A 134 -9.53 -19.60 4.53
CA ARG A 134 -10.16 -20.83 5.03
C ARG A 134 -9.69 -22.08 4.30
N SER A 135 -8.95 -21.93 3.20
CA SER A 135 -8.48 -23.02 2.34
C SER A 135 -6.96 -23.03 2.25
N GLN A 136 -6.36 -24.21 2.36
CA GLN A 136 -4.92 -24.41 2.14
C GLN A 136 -4.52 -24.37 0.66
N ASN A 137 -5.48 -24.38 -0.26
CA ASN A 137 -5.24 -24.45 -1.69
C ASN A 137 -5.49 -23.11 -2.37
N CYS A 138 -4.66 -22.84 -3.39
CA CYS A 138 -4.90 -21.75 -4.33
C CYS A 138 -6.25 -21.98 -5.03
N GLN A 139 -7.13 -20.97 -4.99
CA GLN A 139 -8.46 -21.02 -5.57
C GLN A 139 -8.45 -20.73 -7.08
N GLY A 140 -7.51 -19.92 -7.52
CA GLY A 140 -7.35 -19.56 -8.93
C GLY A 140 -5.94 -19.06 -9.22
N MET A 141 -5.46 -19.29 -10.44
CA MET A 141 -4.13 -18.86 -10.87
C MET A 141 -4.21 -18.34 -12.30
N MET A 142 -3.58 -17.20 -12.51
CA MET A 142 -3.45 -16.55 -13.81
C MET A 142 -1.96 -16.38 -14.12
N HIS A 143 -1.55 -16.73 -15.34
CA HIS A 143 -0.20 -16.46 -15.84
C HIS A 143 -0.19 -15.14 -16.60
N LEU A 144 0.80 -14.31 -16.28
CA LEU A 144 1.05 -13.04 -16.94
C LEU A 144 2.45 -13.05 -17.55
N PRO A 145 2.70 -12.29 -18.60
CA PRO A 145 4.00 -12.33 -19.26
C PRO A 145 5.10 -11.54 -18.54
N GLY A 146 4.76 -10.70 -17.54
CA GLY A 146 5.71 -9.88 -16.78
C GLY A 146 5.52 -9.95 -15.27
N ARG A 147 6.21 -9.05 -14.53
CA ARG A 147 6.05 -8.90 -13.08
C ARG A 147 4.64 -8.38 -12.77
N PRO A 148 3.81 -9.11 -12.03
CA PRO A 148 2.44 -8.71 -11.78
C PRO A 148 2.33 -7.72 -10.62
N VAL A 149 1.44 -6.76 -10.76
CA VAL A 149 0.83 -6.00 -9.67
C VAL A 149 -0.68 -6.16 -9.76
N ALA A 150 -1.34 -6.35 -8.63
CA ALA A 150 -2.79 -6.53 -8.60
C ALA A 150 -3.40 -5.86 -7.38
N THR A 151 -4.64 -5.39 -7.53
CA THR A 151 -5.43 -4.79 -6.46
C THR A 151 -6.90 -5.06 -6.67
N PHE A 152 -7.62 -5.37 -5.58
CA PHE A 152 -9.07 -5.41 -5.59
C PHE A 152 -9.69 -4.03 -5.73
N ASP A 153 -10.86 -3.97 -6.33
CA ASP A 153 -11.75 -2.83 -6.20
C ASP A 153 -12.34 -2.74 -4.78
N PRO A 154 -12.88 -1.58 -4.36
CA PRO A 154 -13.45 -1.43 -3.03
C PRO A 154 -14.67 -2.31 -2.72
N GLU A 155 -15.36 -2.80 -3.73
CA GLU A 155 -16.51 -3.70 -3.58
C GLU A 155 -16.11 -5.19 -3.62
N GLY A 156 -14.83 -5.51 -3.91
CA GLY A 156 -14.31 -6.86 -3.97
C GLY A 156 -14.94 -7.75 -5.05
N LEU A 157 -15.46 -7.16 -6.11
CA LEU A 157 -16.12 -7.88 -7.23
C LEU A 157 -15.17 -8.12 -8.40
N ILE A 158 -14.25 -7.20 -8.61
CA ILE A 158 -13.24 -7.24 -9.66
C ILE A 158 -11.85 -6.99 -9.07
N PHE A 159 -10.83 -7.25 -9.84
CA PHE A 159 -9.49 -6.76 -9.54
C PHE A 159 -8.82 -6.19 -10.79
N ALA A 160 -7.96 -5.20 -10.56
CA ALA A 160 -7.09 -4.69 -11.59
C ALA A 160 -5.76 -5.41 -11.55
N ALA A 161 -5.24 -5.80 -12.69
CA ALA A 161 -3.89 -6.33 -12.84
C ALA A 161 -3.08 -5.48 -13.81
N GLY A 162 -1.92 -5.05 -13.35
CA GLY A 162 -0.93 -4.37 -14.18
C GLY A 162 -0.06 -5.41 -14.88
N ILE A 163 0.11 -5.22 -16.19
CA ILE A 163 0.77 -6.17 -17.08
C ILE A 163 1.83 -5.43 -17.89
N ASN A 164 3.14 -5.63 -17.64
CA ASN A 164 4.31 -5.10 -18.36
C ASN A 164 4.40 -3.55 -18.57
N SER A 165 3.99 -2.64 -17.66
CA SER A 165 3.98 -1.14 -17.76
C SER A 165 3.27 -0.53 -19.02
N GLU A 166 2.43 -1.30 -19.77
CA GLU A 166 1.70 -0.84 -20.95
C GLU A 166 0.18 -0.86 -20.77
N CYS A 167 -0.37 -1.76 -19.95
CA CYS A 167 -1.80 -1.80 -19.73
C CYS A 167 -2.22 -2.25 -18.33
N VAL A 168 -3.34 -1.69 -17.87
CA VAL A 168 -4.12 -2.23 -16.76
C VAL A 168 -5.28 -3.02 -17.35
N LYS A 169 -5.50 -4.23 -16.87
CA LYS A 169 -6.70 -5.00 -17.20
C LYS A 169 -7.52 -5.21 -15.93
N LEU A 170 -8.82 -5.08 -16.08
CA LEU A 170 -9.79 -5.43 -15.07
C LEU A 170 -10.25 -6.86 -15.29
N TYR A 171 -10.31 -7.61 -14.22
CA TYR A 171 -10.73 -9.00 -14.22
C TYR A 171 -11.90 -9.19 -13.27
N ASP A 172 -12.97 -9.78 -13.76
CA ASP A 172 -14.06 -10.28 -12.91
C ASP A 172 -13.55 -11.53 -12.17
N LEU A 173 -13.72 -11.57 -10.86
CA LEU A 173 -13.32 -12.74 -10.05
C LEU A 173 -14.05 -14.02 -10.46
N ARG A 174 -15.17 -13.92 -11.16
CA ARG A 174 -15.97 -15.04 -11.67
C ARG A 174 -15.49 -15.56 -13.02
N SER A 175 -14.66 -14.78 -13.75
CA SER A 175 -14.16 -15.15 -15.08
C SER A 175 -12.72 -14.70 -15.27
N PHE A 176 -11.76 -15.62 -15.12
CA PHE A 176 -10.35 -15.38 -15.39
C PHE A 176 -10.05 -15.57 -16.88
N ASP A 177 -9.64 -14.52 -17.62
CA ASP A 177 -9.11 -14.68 -18.99
C ASP A 177 -7.88 -13.80 -19.27
N ARG A 178 -7.04 -14.21 -20.25
CA ARG A 178 -5.61 -13.90 -20.44
C ARG A 178 -5.31 -12.74 -21.37
N ASP A 179 -4.16 -12.05 -21.13
CA ASP A 179 -3.09 -11.45 -21.99
C ASP A 179 -2.75 -9.96 -21.79
N LYS A 180 -1.57 -9.63 -21.64
CA LYS A 180 -0.20 -9.23 -22.02
C LYS A 180 0.36 -7.92 -21.41
N ASP A 181 1.55 -8.02 -20.93
CA ASP A 181 2.83 -7.31 -20.71
C ASP A 181 2.96 -5.87 -20.18
N CYS A 182 3.59 -5.68 -18.92
CA CYS A 182 4.39 -4.51 -18.50
C CYS A 182 4.84 -4.36 -17.02
N ASP A 183 5.91 -3.52 -16.73
CA ASP A 183 6.52 -3.33 -15.39
C ASP A 183 5.99 -2.11 -14.62
N TRP A 184 4.96 -2.27 -13.81
CA TRP A 184 4.52 -1.31 -12.79
C TRP A 184 4.94 -1.76 -11.39
N THR A 185 5.13 -0.81 -10.48
CA THR A 185 5.63 -1.11 -9.13
C THR A 185 4.54 -1.17 -8.08
N GLY A 186 3.39 -0.57 -8.33
CA GLY A 186 2.24 -0.59 -7.43
C GLY A 186 0.99 -0.07 -8.10
N MET A 187 -0.15 -0.51 -7.60
CA MET A 187 -1.46 -0.11 -8.08
C MET A 187 -2.45 -0.13 -6.93
N LYS A 188 -3.32 0.88 -6.85
CA LYS A 188 -4.40 0.95 -5.87
C LYS A 188 -5.65 1.57 -6.47
N PHE A 189 -6.82 1.02 -6.15
CA PHE A 189 -8.09 1.70 -6.37
C PHE A 189 -8.27 2.86 -5.40
N SER A 190 -8.98 3.90 -5.84
CA SER A 190 -9.49 4.91 -4.93
C SER A 190 -10.58 4.33 -4.02
N PRO A 191 -10.77 4.85 -2.79
CA PRO A 191 -11.81 4.37 -1.87
C PRO A 191 -13.24 4.40 -2.43
N ASP A 192 -13.53 5.31 -3.36
CA ASP A 192 -14.83 5.40 -4.05
C ASP A 192 -14.93 4.53 -5.31
N GLY A 193 -13.87 3.79 -5.66
CA GLY A 193 -13.81 2.88 -6.80
C GLY A 193 -13.73 3.55 -8.18
N LYS A 194 -13.69 4.89 -8.27
CA LYS A 194 -13.71 5.61 -9.55
C LYS A 194 -12.37 5.68 -10.25
N PHE A 195 -11.27 5.60 -9.50
CA PHE A 195 -9.93 5.79 -10.01
C PHE A 195 -9.02 4.61 -9.68
N ILE A 196 -8.01 4.42 -10.51
CA ILE A 196 -6.87 3.57 -10.25
C ILE A 196 -5.62 4.44 -10.32
N VAL A 197 -4.83 4.46 -9.23
CA VAL A 197 -3.50 5.06 -9.24
C VAL A 197 -2.45 4.00 -9.51
N VAL A 198 -1.51 4.31 -10.40
CA VAL A 198 -0.40 3.44 -10.77
C VAL A 198 0.91 4.15 -10.47
N SER A 199 1.72 3.57 -9.59
CA SER A 199 3.08 4.00 -9.34
C SER A 199 4.06 3.27 -10.24
N THR A 200 5.13 3.97 -10.62
CA THR A 200 6.19 3.42 -11.47
C THR A 200 7.55 3.50 -10.76
N ASN A 201 8.54 2.78 -11.28
CA ASN A 201 9.93 2.93 -10.84
C ASN A 201 10.59 4.22 -11.36
N GLY A 202 9.87 5.04 -12.12
CA GLY A 202 10.29 6.36 -12.60
C GLY A 202 9.84 7.52 -11.72
N GLN A 203 9.74 8.69 -12.32
CA GLN A 203 9.31 9.93 -11.67
C GLN A 203 7.86 10.31 -12.02
N VAL A 204 7.05 9.32 -12.38
CA VAL A 204 5.69 9.51 -12.85
C VAL A 204 4.74 8.57 -12.11
N ILE A 205 3.62 9.14 -11.64
CA ILE A 205 2.47 8.41 -11.10
C ILE A 205 1.29 8.72 -12.01
N ARG A 206 0.50 7.73 -12.39
CA ARG A 206 -0.62 7.87 -13.30
C ARG A 206 -1.94 7.65 -12.59
N LEU A 207 -2.94 8.44 -12.91
CA LEU A 207 -4.33 8.26 -12.50
C LEU A 207 -5.15 7.86 -13.71
N ILE A 208 -5.92 6.80 -13.57
CA ILE A 208 -6.73 6.19 -14.63
C ILE A 208 -8.17 6.14 -14.16
N ASP A 209 -9.12 6.40 -15.05
CA ASP A 209 -10.54 6.12 -14.82
C ASP A 209 -10.76 4.61 -14.71
N ALA A 210 -11.34 4.17 -13.60
CA ALA A 210 -11.52 2.74 -13.33
C ALA A 210 -12.60 2.08 -14.24
N PHE A 211 -13.53 2.86 -14.79
CA PHE A 211 -14.61 2.35 -15.64
C PHE A 211 -14.27 2.41 -17.14
N GLN A 212 -13.65 3.51 -17.57
CA GLN A 212 -13.33 3.74 -18.96
C GLN A 212 -11.92 3.27 -19.34
N GLY A 213 -11.04 3.08 -18.35
CA GLY A 213 -9.63 2.75 -18.59
C GLY A 213 -8.82 3.91 -19.20
N THR A 214 -9.39 5.11 -19.26
CA THR A 214 -8.74 6.28 -19.84
C THR A 214 -7.80 6.96 -18.86
N PRO A 215 -6.59 7.41 -19.28
CA PRO A 215 -5.71 8.18 -18.43
C PRO A 215 -6.35 9.56 -18.13
N LEU A 216 -6.41 9.91 -16.86
CA LEU A 216 -6.97 11.18 -16.38
C LEU A 216 -5.88 12.17 -16.04
N GLN A 217 -4.96 11.80 -15.14
CA GLN A 217 -3.92 12.68 -14.63
C GLN A 217 -2.56 11.99 -14.63
N THR A 218 -1.52 12.82 -14.69
CA THR A 218 -0.13 12.41 -14.53
C THR A 218 0.52 13.26 -13.45
N PHE A 219 0.85 12.65 -12.33
CA PHE A 219 1.48 13.33 -11.21
C PHE A 219 3.00 13.27 -11.34
N VAL A 220 3.62 14.42 -11.27
CA VAL A 220 5.07 14.60 -11.41
C VAL A 220 5.63 15.49 -10.30
N GLY A 221 6.96 15.55 -10.21
CA GLY A 221 7.65 16.45 -9.28
C GLY A 221 7.99 15.81 -7.93
N HIS A 222 7.79 14.50 -7.76
CA HIS A 222 8.52 13.70 -6.80
C HIS A 222 9.82 13.19 -7.44
N THR A 223 10.75 12.73 -6.64
CA THR A 223 12.05 12.25 -7.12
C THR A 223 12.12 10.74 -6.92
N ASN A 224 12.48 10.01 -7.98
CA ASN A 224 12.81 8.58 -7.88
C ASN A 224 14.05 8.27 -8.73
N THR A 225 15.20 8.77 -8.29
CA THR A 225 16.49 8.59 -8.97
C THR A 225 17.08 7.19 -8.81
N LYS A 226 16.57 6.43 -7.84
CA LYS A 226 17.06 5.07 -7.53
C LYS A 226 16.22 3.97 -8.19
N GLY A 227 15.13 4.33 -8.87
CA GLY A 227 14.23 3.37 -9.50
C GLY A 227 13.56 2.39 -8.52
N ILE A 228 13.39 2.81 -7.26
CA ILE A 228 12.79 1.97 -6.21
C ILE A 228 11.26 2.03 -6.25
N PRO A 229 10.57 0.98 -5.79
CA PRO A 229 9.13 1.03 -5.63
C PRO A 229 8.77 2.02 -4.52
N LEU A 230 7.98 3.04 -4.87
CA LEU A 230 7.42 4.01 -3.94
C LEU A 230 5.92 3.73 -3.80
N GLU A 231 5.44 3.55 -2.57
CA GLU A 231 4.01 3.40 -2.33
C GLU A 231 3.27 4.72 -2.54
N VAL A 232 2.05 4.59 -3.05
CA VAL A 232 1.07 5.66 -3.20
C VAL A 232 -0.14 5.37 -2.34
N SER A 233 -0.80 6.41 -1.83
CA SER A 233 -2.04 6.29 -1.07
C SER A 233 -3.02 7.36 -1.47
N PHE A 234 -4.29 6.99 -1.63
CA PHE A 234 -5.38 7.95 -1.69
C PHE A 234 -5.72 8.48 -0.29
N SER A 235 -6.28 9.69 -0.25
CA SER A 235 -7.10 10.11 0.88
C SER A 235 -8.42 9.32 0.91
N PRO A 236 -9.06 9.16 2.09
CA PRO A 236 -10.30 8.40 2.20
C PRO A 236 -11.49 8.95 1.39
N ASP A 237 -11.47 10.25 1.08
CA ASP A 237 -12.44 10.92 0.22
C ASP A 237 -12.10 10.85 -1.27
N SER A 238 -11.00 10.16 -1.66
CA SER A 238 -10.49 10.02 -3.02
C SER A 238 -10.05 11.33 -3.70
N LEU A 239 -9.99 12.46 -2.98
CA LEU A 239 -9.68 13.77 -3.55
C LEU A 239 -8.18 14.04 -3.69
N PHE A 240 -7.34 13.32 -2.95
CA PHE A 240 -5.90 13.52 -2.94
C PHE A 240 -5.13 12.21 -3.07
N VAL A 241 -3.97 12.31 -3.72
CA VAL A 241 -2.98 11.23 -3.84
C VAL A 241 -1.70 11.65 -3.16
N PHE A 242 -1.15 10.77 -2.32
CA PHE A 242 0.10 10.96 -1.60
C PHE A 242 1.13 9.96 -2.09
N SER A 243 2.38 10.40 -2.25
CA SER A 243 3.52 9.54 -2.57
C SER A 243 4.76 9.96 -1.81
N GLY A 244 5.54 8.98 -1.44
CA GLY A 244 6.91 9.23 -0.98
C GLY A 244 7.85 9.61 -2.13
N SER A 245 9.08 9.91 -1.77
CA SER A 245 10.11 10.34 -2.70
C SER A 245 11.49 9.91 -2.19
N THR A 246 12.44 9.73 -3.11
CA THR A 246 13.83 9.35 -2.74
C THR A 246 14.61 10.47 -2.06
N ASP A 247 14.10 11.69 -2.08
CA ASP A 247 14.66 12.87 -1.37
C ASP A 247 14.17 13.00 0.09
N GLY A 248 13.44 12.01 0.61
CA GLY A 248 12.94 11.99 1.98
C GLY A 248 11.66 12.82 2.21
N ARG A 249 11.03 13.31 1.14
CA ARG A 249 9.81 14.11 1.21
C ARG A 249 8.58 13.31 0.85
N VAL A 250 7.42 13.85 1.21
CA VAL A 250 6.10 13.35 0.82
C VAL A 250 5.42 14.39 -0.04
N HIS A 251 4.88 13.95 -1.16
CA HIS A 251 4.20 14.82 -2.11
C HIS A 251 2.72 14.50 -2.16
N CYS A 252 1.90 15.52 -2.36
CA CYS A 252 0.44 15.41 -2.48
C CYS A 252 -0.05 16.14 -3.72
N TRP A 253 -0.99 15.50 -4.44
CA TRP A 253 -1.66 16.05 -5.61
C TRP A 253 -3.17 15.92 -5.47
N SER A 254 -3.90 16.84 -6.12
CA SER A 254 -5.35 16.75 -6.29
C SER A 254 -5.68 15.77 -7.41
N THR A 255 -6.63 14.87 -7.19
CA THR A 255 -7.12 13.92 -8.21
C THR A 255 -7.90 14.62 -9.30
N ASP A 256 -8.61 15.70 -8.96
CA ASP A 256 -9.44 16.46 -9.89
C ASP A 256 -8.58 17.29 -10.87
N THR A 257 -7.66 18.09 -10.34
CA THR A 257 -6.89 19.04 -11.16
C THR A 257 -5.54 18.50 -11.62
N GLY A 258 -5.02 17.42 -11.02
CA GLY A 258 -3.66 16.94 -11.21
C GLY A 258 -2.59 17.85 -10.60
N ALA A 259 -3.00 18.98 -10.03
CA ALA A 259 -2.08 19.97 -9.47
C ALA A 259 -1.43 19.44 -8.18
N LYS A 260 -0.15 19.78 -8.01
CA LYS A 260 0.58 19.51 -6.78
C LYS A 260 0.10 20.45 -5.68
N VAL A 261 -0.49 19.90 -4.63
CA VAL A 261 -1.07 20.62 -3.50
C VAL A 261 -0.03 20.95 -2.43
N ALA A 262 0.79 19.94 -2.09
CA ALA A 262 1.76 20.06 -1.01
C ALA A 262 3.04 19.25 -1.28
N THR A 263 4.13 19.72 -0.69
CA THR A 263 5.36 18.97 -0.46
C THR A 263 5.67 19.07 1.02
N MET A 264 5.63 17.93 1.70
CA MET A 264 5.78 17.82 3.14
C MET A 264 7.16 17.26 3.47
N SER A 265 7.85 17.89 4.41
CA SER A 265 9.18 17.47 4.87
C SER A 265 9.09 16.89 6.28
N CYS A 266 9.78 15.80 6.51
CA CYS A 266 10.02 15.16 7.79
C CYS A 266 11.52 14.84 7.91
N ASP A 267 11.97 14.56 9.11
CA ASP A 267 13.35 14.11 9.37
C ASP A 267 13.56 12.64 8.96
N HIS A 268 13.07 12.27 7.80
CA HIS A 268 13.36 11.00 7.19
C HIS A 268 14.80 10.98 6.68
N PRO A 269 15.66 10.07 7.18
CA PRO A 269 17.07 10.02 6.78
C PRO A 269 17.29 9.46 5.36
N GLY A 270 16.26 8.96 4.73
CA GLY A 270 16.33 8.32 3.41
C GLY A 270 15.02 8.40 2.63
N ALA A 271 14.97 7.65 1.55
CA ALA A 271 13.78 7.56 0.70
C ALA A 271 12.54 7.13 1.49
N VAL A 272 11.46 7.88 1.35
CA VAL A 272 10.15 7.52 1.89
C VAL A 272 9.52 6.49 0.94
N GLN A 273 9.60 5.22 1.30
CA GLN A 273 9.09 4.13 0.47
C GLN A 273 7.63 3.82 0.76
N CYS A 274 7.20 3.93 2.01
CA CYS A 274 5.86 3.58 2.42
C CYS A 274 5.05 4.84 2.76
N VAL A 275 3.84 4.91 2.23
CA VAL A 275 2.86 5.98 2.49
C VAL A 275 1.49 5.36 2.62
N GLY A 276 0.78 5.67 3.72
CA GLY A 276 -0.57 5.20 3.96
C GLY A 276 -1.42 6.26 4.65
N PHE A 277 -2.63 6.51 4.16
CA PHE A 277 -3.60 7.32 4.86
C PHE A 277 -4.50 6.43 5.72
N ASN A 278 -4.78 6.85 6.94
CA ASN A 278 -5.65 6.11 7.85
C ASN A 278 -7.10 6.12 7.32
N PRO A 279 -7.80 4.96 7.27
CA PRO A 279 -9.15 4.90 6.72
C PRO A 279 -10.22 5.55 7.59
N LYS A 280 -9.95 5.83 8.87
CA LYS A 280 -10.93 6.34 9.85
C LYS A 280 -10.54 7.64 10.52
N PHE A 281 -9.25 7.91 10.61
CA PHE A 281 -8.74 9.11 11.28
C PHE A 281 -8.02 10.01 10.29
N MET A 282 -8.05 11.32 10.54
CA MET A 282 -7.32 12.33 9.76
C MET A 282 -5.81 12.24 10.07
N MET A 283 -5.22 11.13 9.64
CA MET A 283 -3.83 10.76 9.91
C MET A 283 -3.18 10.16 8.69
N LEU A 284 -1.98 10.61 8.37
CA LEU A 284 -1.10 10.01 7.37
C LEU A 284 0.07 9.33 8.09
N ALA A 285 0.49 8.17 7.60
CA ALA A 285 1.71 7.50 8.01
C ALA A 285 2.70 7.42 6.86
N THR A 286 3.98 7.67 7.15
CA THR A 286 5.06 7.56 6.18
C THR A 286 6.26 6.85 6.79
N ALA A 287 6.99 6.09 5.99
CA ALA A 287 8.13 5.35 6.51
C ALA A 287 9.32 5.27 5.53
N CYS A 288 10.50 5.31 6.13
CA CYS A 288 11.80 4.92 5.57
C CYS A 288 12.46 3.93 6.55
N THR A 289 13.57 4.24 7.21
CA THR A 289 14.05 3.55 8.43
C THR A 289 13.28 4.01 9.67
N ASN A 290 12.71 5.22 9.63
CA ASN A 290 11.85 5.77 10.67
C ASN A 290 10.40 5.75 10.20
N MET A 291 9.47 5.57 11.15
CA MET A 291 8.02 5.76 10.95
C MET A 291 7.63 7.14 11.45
N ALA A 292 6.83 7.87 10.66
CA ALA A 292 6.27 9.16 11.05
C ALA A 292 4.76 9.19 10.94
N PHE A 293 4.09 9.67 11.97
CA PHE A 293 2.67 10.01 11.96
C PHE A 293 2.49 11.50 11.74
N TRP A 294 1.59 11.86 10.85
CA TRP A 294 1.25 13.23 10.48
C TRP A 294 -0.20 13.51 10.82
N LEU A 295 -0.44 14.64 11.41
CA LEU A 295 -1.77 15.16 11.70
C LEU A 295 -1.91 16.57 11.13
N PRO A 296 -3.15 17.00 10.75
CA PRO A 296 -3.39 18.39 10.39
C PRO A 296 -3.19 19.27 11.61
N TYR A 297 -2.44 20.35 11.43
CA TYR A 297 -2.32 21.41 12.42
C TYR A 297 -3.56 22.32 12.30
N ILE A 298 -4.28 22.47 13.38
CA ILE A 298 -5.45 23.32 13.48
C ILE A 298 -5.06 24.47 14.42
N ASP A 299 -5.01 25.69 13.90
CA ASP A 299 -4.93 26.87 14.76
C ASP A 299 -6.25 26.95 15.55
N GLU A 300 -6.17 26.94 16.87
CA GLU A 300 -7.30 27.16 17.78
C GLU A 300 -7.79 28.61 17.72
#